data_fcc7be5a01f73790c5354da1b0f3bd4b
#
_entry.id   fcc7be5a01f73790c5354da1b0f3bd4b
#
_cell.length_a   1.000
_cell.length_b   1.000
_cell.length_c   1.000
_cell.angle_alpha   90.00
_cell.angle_beta   90.00
_cell.angle_gamma   90.00
#
_symmetry.space_group_name_H-M   'P 1'
#
loop_
_entity.id
_entity.type
_entity.pdbx_description
1 polymer ?
#
loop_
_entity_poly.entity_id
_entity_poly.type
_entity_poly.pdbx_seq_one_letter_code
_entity_poly.pdbx_strand_id
1 'polypeptide(L)'
;MHRPDVQIIVNTTPCGMFPNVGQCLIDPKAFPALEAVLDVVYNPFRTELLLRAEDCDVTAAGGFEMLVAQAVFATEHFTGRQLDTAAIIPAVSRELRHQLANVSIIGMPGCGKSTVGAALAKRLDKKFVDLDAEIERRTGHNIPDIFAQEGEAAFRRYETDVLAEIAKGNSQVIACGGGVIKSPANTRALRQNGPVLWVRRPLEALATGGRPLSKGGAALKQLEAERTPLYEAASTVVLENYGTLTAAVDKAVQLFEADERL
;
A
#
# COMPACT_ATOMS: atom_id res chain seq x y z
N MET A 1 -12.49 2.23 -30.85
CA MET A 1 -12.06 1.19 -31.83
C MET A 1 -11.33 0.13 -31.04
N HIS A 2 -11.89 -1.07 -30.94
CA HIS A 2 -11.24 -2.17 -30.21
C HIS A 2 -10.14 -2.77 -31.10
N ARG A 3 -8.89 -2.78 -30.61
CA ARG A 3 -7.71 -3.31 -31.31
C ARG A 3 -7.23 -4.55 -30.54
N PRO A 4 -7.77 -5.76 -30.84
CA PRO A 4 -7.44 -6.97 -30.10
C PRO A 4 -5.99 -7.43 -30.27
N ASP A 5 -5.28 -6.89 -31.25
CA ASP A 5 -3.89 -7.17 -31.61
C ASP A 5 -2.87 -6.29 -30.89
N VAL A 6 -3.30 -5.41 -29.95
CA VAL A 6 -2.39 -4.57 -29.18
C VAL A 6 -1.57 -5.41 -28.20
N GLN A 7 -0.27 -5.37 -28.32
CA GLN A 7 0.67 -6.07 -27.43
C GLN A 7 1.27 -5.17 -26.36
N ILE A 8 1.40 -3.86 -26.63
CA ILE A 8 2.01 -2.91 -25.70
C ILE A 8 1.10 -1.68 -25.58
N ILE A 9 0.83 -1.27 -24.34
CA ILE A 9 0.17 0.00 -24.02
C ILE A 9 1.17 0.92 -23.34
N VAL A 10 1.25 2.17 -23.82
CA VAL A 10 2.07 3.22 -23.20
C VAL A 10 1.17 4.38 -22.82
N ASN A 11 0.99 4.63 -21.52
CA ASN A 11 0.29 5.82 -21.03
C ASN A 11 1.27 6.99 -20.91
N THR A 12 1.10 8.00 -21.76
CA THR A 12 1.84 9.26 -21.71
C THR A 12 0.98 10.43 -21.24
N THR A 13 -0.20 10.14 -20.69
CA THR A 13 -1.13 11.14 -20.17
C THR A 13 -0.98 11.29 -18.66
N PRO A 14 -1.50 12.38 -18.05
CA PRO A 14 -1.50 12.54 -16.60
C PRO A 14 -2.60 11.72 -15.89
N CYS A 15 -3.32 10.84 -16.58
CA CYS A 15 -4.38 10.03 -15.97
C CYS A 15 -3.78 9.07 -14.93
N GLY A 16 -4.34 9.08 -13.74
CA GLY A 16 -3.85 8.29 -12.61
C GLY A 16 -2.72 8.95 -11.80
N MET A 17 -2.22 10.12 -12.24
CA MET A 17 -1.21 10.89 -11.52
C MET A 17 -1.83 11.62 -10.31
N PHE A 18 -1.07 11.77 -9.23
CA PHE A 18 -1.43 12.62 -8.10
C PHE A 18 -1.88 14.04 -8.57
N PRO A 19 -2.96 14.63 -8.01
CA PRO A 19 -3.78 14.12 -6.91
C PRO A 19 -4.93 13.19 -7.34
N ASN A 20 -5.12 12.94 -8.66
CA ASN A 20 -6.23 12.17 -9.22
C ASN A 20 -5.90 10.67 -9.35
N VAL A 21 -5.28 10.12 -8.31
CA VAL A 21 -4.95 8.69 -8.24
C VAL A 21 -6.22 7.82 -8.36
N GLY A 22 -6.08 6.62 -8.89
CA GLY A 22 -7.20 5.70 -9.09
C GLY A 22 -7.93 5.88 -10.42
N GLN A 23 -7.65 6.93 -11.19
CA GLN A 23 -8.15 7.06 -12.55
C GLN A 23 -7.41 6.13 -13.51
N CYS A 24 -8.15 5.55 -14.47
CA CYS A 24 -7.61 4.67 -15.50
C CYS A 24 -8.38 4.88 -16.81
N LEU A 25 -7.68 5.17 -17.91
CA LEU A 25 -8.30 5.46 -19.20
C LEU A 25 -8.76 4.20 -19.93
N ILE A 26 -8.10 3.08 -19.71
CA ILE A 26 -8.31 1.83 -20.43
C ILE A 26 -8.24 0.67 -19.46
N ASP A 27 -8.99 -0.39 -19.75
CA ASP A 27 -8.91 -1.63 -18.99
C ASP A 27 -7.99 -2.62 -19.75
N PRO A 28 -6.84 -3.03 -19.18
CA PRO A 28 -5.95 -4.03 -19.78
C PRO A 28 -6.66 -5.33 -20.16
N LYS A 29 -7.67 -5.75 -19.43
CA LYS A 29 -8.49 -6.95 -19.74
C LYS A 29 -9.15 -6.91 -21.11
N ALA A 30 -9.34 -5.74 -21.69
CA ALA A 30 -9.93 -5.59 -23.02
C ALA A 30 -8.97 -5.94 -24.17
N PHE A 31 -7.69 -6.26 -23.88
CA PHE A 31 -6.66 -6.49 -24.87
C PHE A 31 -6.04 -7.90 -24.69
N PRO A 32 -6.60 -8.92 -25.34
CA PRO A 32 -6.19 -10.32 -25.11
C PRO A 32 -4.75 -10.66 -25.56
N ALA A 33 -4.15 -9.83 -26.43
CA ALA A 33 -2.77 -9.99 -26.88
C ALA A 33 -1.78 -9.09 -26.11
N LEU A 34 -2.22 -8.46 -25.02
CA LEU A 34 -1.39 -7.50 -24.27
C LEU A 34 -0.27 -8.23 -23.49
N GLU A 35 0.97 -7.82 -23.74
CA GLU A 35 2.18 -8.37 -23.14
C GLU A 35 2.79 -7.40 -22.11
N ALA A 36 2.67 -6.07 -22.36
CA ALA A 36 3.25 -5.07 -21.48
C ALA A 36 2.44 -3.77 -21.41
N VAL A 37 2.53 -3.12 -20.23
CA VAL A 37 2.01 -1.77 -19.97
C VAL A 37 3.14 -0.91 -19.41
N LEU A 38 3.37 0.24 -20.04
CA LEU A 38 4.26 1.27 -19.53
C LEU A 38 3.45 2.51 -19.16
N ASP A 39 3.73 3.08 -18.01
CA ASP A 39 3.08 4.32 -17.56
C ASP A 39 4.17 5.34 -17.20
N VAL A 40 4.18 6.51 -17.87
CA VAL A 40 5.14 7.57 -17.55
C VAL A 40 4.87 8.26 -16.22
N VAL A 41 3.71 8.02 -15.62
CA VAL A 41 3.37 8.51 -14.28
C VAL A 41 4.29 7.84 -13.25
N TYR A 42 4.86 8.65 -12.37
CA TYR A 42 5.79 8.21 -11.30
C TYR A 42 5.24 8.42 -9.88
N ASN A 43 4.14 9.15 -9.74
CA ASN A 43 3.44 9.35 -8.46
C ASN A 43 1.92 9.18 -8.67
N PRO A 44 1.33 8.10 -8.16
CA PRO A 44 1.90 7.05 -7.30
C PRO A 44 2.91 6.15 -8.04
N PHE A 45 3.67 5.35 -7.30
CA PHE A 45 4.61 4.37 -7.90
C PHE A 45 3.89 3.35 -8.78
N ARG A 46 2.68 2.95 -8.37
CA ARG A 46 1.82 2.00 -9.07
C ARG A 46 0.46 2.64 -9.31
N THR A 47 0.27 3.15 -10.52
CA THR A 47 -1.03 3.70 -10.93
C THR A 47 -2.10 2.61 -11.01
N GLU A 48 -3.35 3.00 -11.08
CA GLU A 48 -4.45 2.05 -11.28
C GLU A 48 -4.29 1.24 -12.57
N LEU A 49 -3.71 1.84 -13.61
CA LEU A 49 -3.40 1.15 -14.86
C LEU A 49 -2.39 0.02 -14.65
N LEU A 50 -1.28 0.28 -13.93
CA LEU A 50 -0.26 -0.71 -13.64
C LEU A 50 -0.81 -1.83 -12.75
N LEU A 51 -1.57 -1.49 -11.70
CA LEU A 51 -2.20 -2.48 -10.83
C LEU A 51 -3.17 -3.39 -11.59
N ARG A 52 -3.93 -2.86 -12.58
CA ARG A 52 -4.81 -3.68 -13.42
C ARG A 52 -4.03 -4.56 -14.39
N ALA A 53 -2.90 -4.09 -14.90
CA ALA A 53 -2.02 -4.91 -15.75
C ALA A 53 -1.48 -6.09 -14.95
N GLU A 54 -0.99 -5.85 -13.72
CA GLU A 54 -0.53 -6.90 -12.81
C GLU A 54 -1.62 -7.93 -12.47
N ASP A 55 -2.87 -7.49 -12.26
CA ASP A 55 -4.00 -8.40 -12.02
C ASP A 55 -4.33 -9.29 -13.24
N CYS A 56 -3.78 -8.97 -14.41
CA CYS A 56 -3.91 -9.73 -15.65
C CYS A 56 -2.64 -10.52 -16.00
N ASP A 57 -1.65 -10.58 -15.08
CA ASP A 57 -0.33 -11.19 -15.32
C ASP A 57 0.43 -10.53 -16.50
N VAL A 58 0.14 -9.24 -16.78
CA VAL A 58 0.80 -8.45 -17.82
C VAL A 58 1.97 -7.69 -17.21
N THR A 59 3.12 -7.70 -17.87
CA THR A 59 4.31 -6.95 -17.45
C THR A 59 3.99 -5.46 -17.31
N ALA A 60 4.30 -4.84 -16.17
CA ALA A 60 3.97 -3.46 -15.86
C ALA A 60 5.20 -2.67 -15.39
N ALA A 61 5.45 -1.50 -16.01
CA ALA A 61 6.55 -0.60 -15.64
C ALA A 61 6.06 0.84 -15.48
N GLY A 62 6.43 1.49 -14.36
CA GLY A 62 6.10 2.90 -14.07
C GLY A 62 7.21 3.87 -14.41
N GLY A 63 6.90 5.17 -14.39
CA GLY A 63 7.80 6.25 -14.81
C GLY A 63 8.89 6.63 -13.80
N PHE A 64 8.99 5.97 -12.65
CA PHE A 64 9.90 6.40 -11.59
C PHE A 64 11.38 6.30 -11.98
N GLU A 65 11.79 5.21 -12.62
CA GLU A 65 13.16 5.06 -13.11
C GLU A 65 13.49 6.05 -14.25
N MET A 66 12.51 6.36 -15.09
CA MET A 66 12.66 7.39 -16.12
C MET A 66 12.90 8.78 -15.47
N LEU A 67 12.21 9.08 -14.35
CA LEU A 67 12.42 10.30 -13.59
C LEU A 67 13.86 10.41 -13.06
N VAL A 68 14.42 9.31 -12.54
CA VAL A 68 15.82 9.27 -12.06
C VAL A 68 16.79 9.36 -13.23
N ALA A 69 16.56 8.59 -14.30
CA ALA A 69 17.43 8.54 -15.47
C ALA A 69 17.59 9.92 -16.11
N GLN A 70 16.52 10.69 -16.27
CA GLN A 70 16.62 12.05 -16.82
C GLN A 70 17.51 12.97 -15.98
N ALA A 71 17.48 12.84 -14.65
CA ALA A 71 18.34 13.64 -13.77
C ALA A 71 19.82 13.25 -13.90
N VAL A 72 20.10 11.95 -14.04
CA VAL A 72 21.47 11.45 -14.25
C VAL A 72 22.01 11.92 -15.59
N PHE A 73 21.26 11.78 -16.69
CA PHE A 73 21.66 12.27 -18.01
C PHE A 73 21.80 13.80 -18.06
N ALA A 74 20.93 14.55 -17.38
CA ALA A 74 21.08 15.99 -17.26
C ALA A 74 22.37 16.37 -16.53
N THR A 75 22.75 15.61 -15.48
CA THR A 75 24.01 15.81 -14.75
C THR A 75 25.23 15.59 -15.67
N GLU A 76 25.23 14.54 -16.50
CA GLU A 76 26.28 14.33 -17.50
C GLU A 76 26.38 15.52 -18.45
N HIS A 77 25.24 15.96 -18.96
CA HIS A 77 25.19 17.08 -19.90
C HIS A 77 25.73 18.38 -19.30
N PHE A 78 25.32 18.73 -18.07
CA PHE A 78 25.74 19.97 -17.39
C PHE A 78 27.20 19.95 -16.91
N THR A 79 27.70 18.77 -16.52
CA THR A 79 29.06 18.66 -15.97
C THR A 79 30.12 18.27 -17.00
N GLY A 80 29.69 17.79 -18.19
CA GLY A 80 30.58 17.22 -19.20
C GLY A 80 31.26 15.92 -18.77
N ARG A 81 30.79 15.28 -17.68
CA ARG A 81 31.33 14.03 -17.15
C ARG A 81 30.48 12.86 -17.60
N GLN A 82 31.11 11.76 -18.00
CA GLN A 82 30.42 10.48 -18.16
C GLN A 82 30.24 9.82 -16.80
N LEU A 83 29.05 9.34 -16.52
CA LEU A 83 28.66 8.64 -15.29
C LEU A 83 28.42 7.16 -15.60
N ASP A 84 28.63 6.29 -14.63
CA ASP A 84 28.17 4.89 -14.73
C ASP A 84 26.65 4.84 -14.52
N THR A 85 25.91 5.18 -15.58
CA THR A 85 24.44 5.26 -15.54
C THR A 85 23.81 3.92 -15.20
N ALA A 86 24.43 2.80 -15.61
CA ALA A 86 23.95 1.45 -15.33
C ALA A 86 23.99 1.10 -13.83
N ALA A 87 24.97 1.61 -13.11
CA ALA A 87 25.07 1.45 -11.66
C ALA A 87 24.26 2.51 -10.89
N ILE A 88 24.31 3.78 -11.34
CA ILE A 88 23.75 4.92 -10.59
C ILE A 88 22.21 4.90 -10.64
N ILE A 89 21.59 4.69 -11.80
CA ILE A 89 20.13 4.79 -11.95
C ILE A 89 19.41 3.78 -11.02
N PRO A 90 19.75 2.49 -11.03
CA PRO A 90 19.10 1.54 -10.12
C PRO A 90 19.36 1.83 -8.64
N ALA A 91 20.58 2.25 -8.28
CA ALA A 91 20.95 2.54 -6.90
C ALA A 91 20.16 3.75 -6.36
N VAL A 92 20.12 4.86 -7.12
CA VAL A 92 19.37 6.06 -6.74
C VAL A 92 17.86 5.80 -6.74
N SER A 93 17.35 5.05 -7.72
CA SER A 93 15.92 4.69 -7.77
C SER A 93 15.50 3.89 -6.54
N ARG A 94 16.29 2.91 -6.13
CA ARG A 94 16.03 2.11 -4.92
C ARG A 94 16.03 2.97 -3.67
N GLU A 95 17.07 3.78 -3.48
CA GLU A 95 17.19 4.66 -2.31
C GLU A 95 16.00 5.62 -2.20
N LEU A 96 15.64 6.29 -3.28
CA LEU A 96 14.50 7.20 -3.31
C LEU A 96 13.16 6.49 -3.09
N ARG A 97 12.98 5.28 -3.66
CA ARG A 97 11.77 4.48 -3.40
C ARG A 97 11.65 4.12 -1.92
N HIS A 98 12.75 3.67 -1.29
CA HIS A 98 12.76 3.37 0.15
C HIS A 98 12.41 4.60 1.00
N GLN A 99 12.92 5.77 0.64
CA GLN A 99 12.61 7.01 1.36
C GLN A 99 11.13 7.41 1.19
N LEU A 100 10.60 7.34 -0.03
CA LEU A 100 9.27 7.83 -0.36
C LEU A 100 8.14 6.82 -0.12
N ALA A 101 8.43 5.52 -0.17
CA ALA A 101 7.41 4.49 -0.04
C ALA A 101 6.66 4.56 1.30
N ASN A 102 5.38 4.25 1.24
CA ASN A 102 4.57 3.97 2.42
C ASN A 102 4.76 2.50 2.85
N VAL A 103 4.50 2.21 4.11
CA VAL A 103 4.31 0.85 4.62
C VAL A 103 2.90 0.77 5.19
N SER A 104 2.02 0.03 4.53
CA SER A 104 0.65 -0.17 5.01
C SER A 104 0.59 -1.43 5.87
N ILE A 105 0.01 -1.35 7.08
CA ILE A 105 -0.03 -2.47 8.03
C ILE A 105 -1.46 -2.96 8.19
N ILE A 106 -1.71 -4.20 7.82
CA ILE A 106 -3.00 -4.88 7.94
C ILE A 106 -2.92 -6.09 8.87
N GLY A 107 -4.04 -6.65 9.29
CA GLY A 107 -4.13 -7.84 10.13
C GLY A 107 -5.30 -7.80 11.11
N MET A 108 -5.47 -8.89 11.84
CA MET A 108 -6.56 -9.07 12.80
C MET A 108 -6.60 -7.97 13.88
N PRO A 109 -7.77 -7.64 14.41
CA PRO A 109 -7.87 -6.79 15.59
C PRO A 109 -7.03 -7.37 16.74
N GLY A 110 -6.20 -6.55 17.38
CA GLY A 110 -5.35 -7.00 18.50
C GLY A 110 -4.01 -7.64 18.15
N CYS A 111 -3.68 -7.80 16.86
CA CYS A 111 -2.38 -8.39 16.47
C CYS A 111 -1.16 -7.46 16.65
N GLY A 112 -1.35 -6.20 17.05
CA GLY A 112 -0.26 -5.27 17.36
C GLY A 112 0.08 -4.26 16.27
N LYS A 113 -0.79 -4.02 15.28
CA LYS A 113 -0.53 -3.12 14.14
C LYS A 113 -0.06 -1.72 14.54
N SER A 114 -0.80 -1.04 15.42
CA SER A 114 -0.46 0.32 15.84
C SER A 114 0.85 0.36 16.63
N THR A 115 1.10 -0.64 17.48
CA THR A 115 2.34 -0.72 18.27
C THR A 115 3.56 -1.00 17.39
N VAL A 116 3.46 -1.99 16.51
CA VAL A 116 4.52 -2.30 15.54
C VAL A 116 4.69 -1.14 14.56
N GLY A 117 3.59 -0.56 14.08
CA GLY A 117 3.60 0.55 13.13
C GLY A 117 4.29 1.80 13.67
N ALA A 118 3.98 2.21 14.89
CA ALA A 118 4.63 3.37 15.51
C ALA A 118 6.14 3.15 15.70
N ALA A 119 6.55 1.95 16.15
CA ALA A 119 7.95 1.63 16.32
C ALA A 119 8.69 1.50 14.97
N LEU A 120 8.05 0.91 13.95
CA LEU A 120 8.57 0.80 12.60
C LEU A 120 8.74 2.19 11.95
N ALA A 121 7.75 3.07 12.09
CA ALA A 121 7.81 4.44 11.59
C ALA A 121 9.02 5.21 12.14
N LYS A 122 9.25 5.09 13.45
CA LYS A 122 10.43 5.68 14.10
C LYS A 122 11.74 5.09 13.56
N ARG A 123 11.78 3.79 13.29
CA ARG A 123 12.98 3.11 12.79
C ARG A 123 13.31 3.46 11.34
N LEU A 124 12.29 3.67 10.50
CA LEU A 124 12.43 4.03 9.09
C LEU A 124 12.44 5.55 8.83
N ASP A 125 12.38 6.38 9.88
CA ASP A 125 12.22 7.83 9.79
C ASP A 125 11.02 8.26 8.93
N LYS A 126 9.88 7.59 9.16
CA LYS A 126 8.61 7.83 8.44
C LYS A 126 7.53 8.37 9.38
N LYS A 127 6.55 9.07 8.82
CA LYS A 127 5.40 9.54 9.57
C LYS A 127 4.51 8.34 9.94
N PHE A 128 4.18 8.20 11.23
CA PHE A 128 3.17 7.24 11.68
C PHE A 128 1.75 7.79 11.51
N VAL A 129 0.85 6.98 10.94
CA VAL A 129 -0.58 7.30 10.80
C VAL A 129 -1.39 6.09 11.27
N ASP A 130 -2.23 6.29 12.29
CA ASP A 130 -3.25 5.31 12.67
C ASP A 130 -4.57 5.71 12.00
N LEU A 131 -5.08 4.84 11.12
CA LEU A 131 -6.26 5.12 10.32
C LEU A 131 -7.51 5.31 11.19
N ASP A 132 -7.66 4.48 12.23
CA ASP A 132 -8.80 4.56 13.15
C ASP A 132 -8.79 5.91 13.89
N ALA A 133 -7.64 6.33 14.42
CA ALA A 133 -7.48 7.64 15.06
C ALA A 133 -7.71 8.81 14.09
N GLU A 134 -7.29 8.68 12.84
CA GLU A 134 -7.51 9.75 11.85
C GLU A 134 -8.98 9.85 11.43
N ILE A 135 -9.74 8.75 11.40
CA ILE A 135 -11.19 8.75 11.19
C ILE A 135 -11.86 9.51 12.34
N GLU A 136 -11.54 9.17 13.60
CA GLU A 136 -12.11 9.87 14.76
C GLU A 136 -11.79 11.36 14.75
N ARG A 137 -10.54 11.72 14.42
CA ARG A 137 -10.13 13.12 14.33
C ARG A 137 -10.91 13.91 13.26
N ARG A 138 -11.19 13.29 12.10
CA ARG A 138 -11.90 13.97 11.00
C ARG A 138 -13.39 14.04 11.20
N THR A 139 -13.99 13.00 11.76
CA THR A 139 -15.45 12.95 12.03
C THR A 139 -15.84 13.70 13.30
N GLY A 140 -14.91 13.89 14.23
CA GLY A 140 -15.20 14.42 15.58
C GLY A 140 -15.94 13.43 16.49
N HIS A 141 -16.12 12.18 16.06
CA HIS A 141 -16.81 11.12 16.79
C HIS A 141 -15.86 9.95 17.03
N ASN A 142 -16.00 9.27 18.17
CA ASN A 142 -15.29 8.00 18.37
C ASN A 142 -15.95 6.87 17.54
N ILE A 143 -15.15 5.86 17.18
CA ILE A 143 -15.63 4.76 16.34
C ILE A 143 -16.86 4.04 16.91
N PRO A 144 -16.94 3.71 18.23
CA PRO A 144 -18.15 3.15 18.81
C PRO A 144 -19.40 4.00 18.59
N ASP A 145 -19.29 5.32 18.69
CA ASP A 145 -20.41 6.23 18.46
C ASP A 145 -20.86 6.24 17.00
N ILE A 146 -19.91 6.23 16.04
CA ILE A 146 -20.22 6.10 14.63
C ILE A 146 -21.00 4.81 14.35
N PHE A 147 -20.56 3.67 14.92
CA PHE A 147 -21.27 2.40 14.78
C PHE A 147 -22.67 2.42 15.41
N ALA A 148 -22.83 3.08 16.56
CA ALA A 148 -24.11 3.15 17.26
C ALA A 148 -25.13 4.08 16.59
N GLN A 149 -24.67 5.21 16.05
CA GLN A 149 -25.53 6.27 15.51
C GLN A 149 -25.76 6.11 14.00
N GLU A 150 -24.74 5.71 13.24
CA GLU A 150 -24.77 5.71 11.78
C GLU A 150 -24.59 4.31 11.16
N GLY A 151 -24.16 3.33 11.96
CA GLY A 151 -23.96 1.94 11.56
C GLY A 151 -22.64 1.63 10.84
N GLU A 152 -22.40 0.32 10.60
CA GLU A 152 -21.15 -0.14 9.96
C GLU A 152 -20.95 0.44 8.56
N ALA A 153 -22.01 0.60 7.78
CA ALA A 153 -21.91 1.10 6.42
C ALA A 153 -21.35 2.55 6.35
N ALA A 154 -21.73 3.41 7.30
CA ALA A 154 -21.20 4.76 7.40
C ALA A 154 -19.73 4.74 7.81
N PHE A 155 -19.37 3.94 8.81
CA PHE A 155 -17.97 3.77 9.19
C PHE A 155 -17.10 3.32 8.00
N ARG A 156 -17.58 2.37 7.18
CA ARG A 156 -16.83 1.89 6.00
C ARG A 156 -16.65 2.97 4.93
N ARG A 157 -17.61 3.87 4.77
CA ARG A 157 -17.43 5.04 3.89
C ARG A 157 -16.35 5.96 4.43
N TYR A 158 -16.40 6.34 5.70
CA TYR A 158 -15.35 7.14 6.34
C TYR A 158 -13.98 6.50 6.25
N GLU A 159 -13.88 5.18 6.52
CA GLU A 159 -12.63 4.41 6.39
C GLU A 159 -12.07 4.52 4.97
N THR A 160 -12.91 4.36 3.94
CA THR A 160 -12.47 4.44 2.54
C THR A 160 -12.07 5.86 2.15
N ASP A 161 -12.85 6.87 2.49
CA ASP A 161 -12.58 8.26 2.13
C ASP A 161 -11.31 8.79 2.81
N VAL A 162 -11.16 8.50 4.10
CA VAL A 162 -9.97 8.91 4.87
C VAL A 162 -8.73 8.20 4.37
N LEU A 163 -8.82 6.89 4.12
CA LEU A 163 -7.69 6.12 3.59
C LEU A 163 -7.28 6.60 2.21
N ALA A 164 -8.22 6.87 1.32
CA ALA A 164 -7.93 7.36 -0.03
C ALA A 164 -7.12 8.66 -0.01
N GLU A 165 -7.37 9.56 0.96
CA GLU A 165 -6.58 10.78 1.12
C GLU A 165 -5.21 10.53 1.75
N ILE A 166 -5.12 9.67 2.77
CA ILE A 166 -3.85 9.34 3.44
C ILE A 166 -2.90 8.62 2.48
N ALA A 167 -3.41 7.64 1.72
CA ALA A 167 -2.62 6.80 0.84
C ALA A 167 -1.96 7.57 -0.32
N LYS A 168 -2.47 8.76 -0.68
CA LYS A 168 -1.85 9.67 -1.66
C LYS A 168 -0.51 10.25 -1.17
N GLY A 169 -0.29 10.31 0.13
CA GLY A 169 0.97 10.80 0.71
C GLY A 169 2.10 9.80 0.58
N ASN A 170 3.31 10.28 0.87
CA ASN A 170 4.54 9.50 0.82
C ASN A 170 5.20 9.42 2.20
N SER A 171 6.15 8.49 2.36
CA SER A 171 6.98 8.31 3.55
C SER A 171 6.18 8.13 4.85
N GLN A 172 5.17 7.24 4.80
CA GLN A 172 4.28 6.98 5.93
C GLN A 172 4.27 5.49 6.30
N VAL A 173 4.06 5.21 7.60
CA VAL A 173 3.63 3.89 8.07
C VAL A 173 2.18 4.03 8.49
N ILE A 174 1.28 3.33 7.78
CA ILE A 174 -0.17 3.44 7.94
C ILE A 174 -0.69 2.18 8.63
N ALA A 175 -1.09 2.29 9.89
CA ALA A 175 -1.76 1.21 10.62
C ALA A 175 -3.25 1.23 10.32
N CYS A 176 -3.78 0.16 9.72
CA CYS A 176 -5.17 0.10 9.27
C CYS A 176 -6.08 -0.65 10.26
N GLY A 177 -7.37 -0.31 10.27
CA GLY A 177 -8.40 -1.09 10.94
C GLY A 177 -8.47 -2.53 10.41
N GLY A 178 -8.86 -3.49 11.25
CA GLY A 178 -8.88 -4.91 10.86
C GLY A 178 -9.89 -5.27 9.76
N GLY A 179 -10.76 -4.36 9.37
CA GLY A 179 -11.77 -4.55 8.32
C GLY A 179 -11.46 -3.82 7.02
N VAL A 180 -10.36 -3.08 6.93
CA VAL A 180 -9.96 -2.28 5.77
C VAL A 180 -9.91 -3.10 4.47
N ILE A 181 -9.54 -4.37 4.58
CA ILE A 181 -9.41 -5.33 3.46
C ILE A 181 -10.76 -5.76 2.86
N LYS A 182 -11.89 -5.43 3.49
CA LYS A 182 -13.23 -5.74 2.95
C LYS A 182 -13.57 -4.89 1.71
N SER A 183 -12.94 -3.73 1.56
CA SER A 183 -13.11 -2.85 0.39
C SER A 183 -11.99 -3.06 -0.62
N PRO A 184 -12.30 -3.48 -1.86
CA PRO A 184 -11.30 -3.55 -2.92
C PRO A 184 -10.65 -2.19 -3.22
N ALA A 185 -11.38 -1.09 -3.09
CA ALA A 185 -10.85 0.26 -3.25
C ALA A 185 -9.75 0.56 -2.22
N ASN A 186 -9.95 0.15 -0.96
CA ASN A 186 -8.95 0.31 0.09
C ASN A 186 -7.69 -0.50 -0.23
N THR A 187 -7.84 -1.76 -0.62
CA THR A 187 -6.70 -2.62 -0.99
C THR A 187 -5.91 -2.01 -2.15
N ARG A 188 -6.60 -1.45 -3.15
CA ARG A 188 -5.97 -0.71 -4.25
C ARG A 188 -5.15 0.48 -3.74
N ALA A 189 -5.76 1.35 -2.94
CA ALA A 189 -5.09 2.52 -2.40
C ALA A 189 -3.83 2.17 -1.59
N LEU A 190 -3.88 1.11 -0.77
CA LEU A 190 -2.74 0.65 0.03
C LEU A 190 -1.57 0.15 -0.83
N ARG A 191 -1.84 -0.44 -2.00
CA ARG A 191 -0.82 -1.01 -2.89
C ARG A 191 -0.14 -0.01 -3.81
N GLN A 192 -0.66 1.24 -3.93
CA GLN A 192 -0.15 2.23 -4.88
C GLN A 192 1.25 2.75 -4.56
N ASN A 193 1.55 2.97 -3.29
CA ASN A 193 2.78 3.67 -2.88
C ASN A 193 3.71 2.86 -1.97
N GLY A 194 3.60 1.54 -1.97
CA GLY A 194 4.53 0.70 -1.20
C GLY A 194 3.95 -0.63 -0.75
N PRO A 195 4.67 -1.38 0.08
CA PRO A 195 4.26 -2.69 0.54
C PRO A 195 3.08 -2.66 1.51
N VAL A 196 2.30 -3.72 1.45
CA VAL A 196 1.24 -4.02 2.41
C VAL A 196 1.70 -5.16 3.32
N LEU A 197 2.05 -4.82 4.56
CA LEU A 197 2.57 -5.73 5.57
C LEU A 197 1.41 -6.33 6.36
N TRP A 198 1.19 -7.63 6.24
CA TRP A 198 0.23 -8.36 7.05
C TRP A 198 0.86 -8.84 8.35
N VAL A 199 0.46 -8.27 9.46
CA VAL A 199 0.89 -8.68 10.80
C VAL A 199 0.01 -9.85 11.28
N ARG A 200 0.61 -11.04 11.39
CA ARG A 200 -0.02 -12.26 11.90
C ARG A 200 0.37 -12.49 13.35
N ARG A 201 -0.61 -12.92 14.14
CA ARG A 201 -0.41 -13.31 15.53
C ARG A 201 -1.40 -14.41 15.89
N PRO A 202 -1.01 -15.43 16.70
CA PRO A 202 -1.92 -16.47 17.14
C PRO A 202 -3.16 -15.89 17.82
N LEU A 203 -4.34 -16.51 17.60
CA LEU A 203 -5.60 -16.03 18.14
C LEU A 203 -5.57 -15.87 19.66
N GLU A 204 -4.89 -16.81 20.35
CA GLU A 204 -4.77 -16.84 21.80
C GLU A 204 -3.94 -15.66 22.34
N ALA A 205 -3.09 -15.08 21.51
CA ALA A 205 -2.22 -13.95 21.82
C ALA A 205 -2.80 -12.59 21.40
N LEU A 206 -4.00 -12.56 20.77
CA LEU A 206 -4.62 -11.31 20.36
C LEU A 206 -5.18 -10.54 21.56
N ALA A 207 -4.92 -9.23 21.62
CA ALA A 207 -5.51 -8.37 22.63
C ALA A 207 -7.02 -8.20 22.39
N THR A 208 -7.85 -8.56 23.37
CA THR A 208 -9.32 -8.61 23.26
C THR A 208 -10.05 -7.38 23.82
N GLY A 209 -9.34 -6.47 24.50
CA GLY A 209 -9.96 -5.31 25.17
C GLY A 209 -10.48 -4.23 24.22
N GLY A 210 -11.68 -3.69 24.51
CA GLY A 210 -12.19 -2.45 23.91
C GLY A 210 -12.74 -2.52 22.47
N ARG A 211 -13.04 -3.72 21.92
CA ARG A 211 -13.46 -3.87 20.51
C ARG A 211 -14.82 -4.52 20.35
N PRO A 212 -15.79 -3.86 19.64
CA PRO A 212 -17.18 -4.34 19.52
C PRO A 212 -17.33 -5.71 18.86
N LEU A 213 -16.48 -6.04 17.87
CA LEU A 213 -16.62 -7.23 17.01
C LEU A 213 -15.81 -8.46 17.47
N SER A 214 -15.00 -8.37 18.53
CA SER A 214 -14.10 -9.46 18.98
C SER A 214 -14.49 -10.09 20.31
N LYS A 215 -15.77 -10.02 20.71
CA LYS A 215 -16.27 -10.59 21.96
C LYS A 215 -16.50 -12.10 21.81
N GLY A 216 -15.58 -12.90 22.37
CA GLY A 216 -15.69 -14.37 22.48
C GLY A 216 -14.79 -15.14 21.49
N GLY A 217 -14.21 -16.25 21.94
CA GLY A 217 -13.24 -17.05 21.16
C GLY A 217 -13.82 -17.64 19.87
N ALA A 218 -15.12 -18.00 19.85
CA ALA A 218 -15.79 -18.51 18.66
C ALA A 218 -15.97 -17.43 17.60
N ALA A 219 -16.38 -16.22 17.99
CA ALA A 219 -16.50 -15.06 17.08
C ALA A 219 -15.16 -14.67 16.49
N LEU A 220 -14.08 -14.76 17.25
CA LEU A 220 -12.73 -14.43 16.78
C LEU A 220 -12.22 -15.46 15.77
N LYS A 221 -12.49 -16.75 15.96
CA LYS A 221 -12.17 -17.82 14.99
C LYS A 221 -12.94 -17.65 13.68
N GLN A 222 -14.22 -17.32 13.76
CA GLN A 222 -15.04 -17.04 12.59
C GLN A 222 -14.51 -15.83 11.82
N LEU A 223 -14.15 -14.76 12.54
CA LEU A 223 -13.58 -13.55 11.95
C LEU A 223 -12.24 -13.80 11.27
N GLU A 224 -11.40 -14.64 11.84
CA GLU A 224 -10.13 -15.07 11.24
C GLU A 224 -10.38 -15.86 9.96
N ALA A 225 -11.25 -16.87 10.00
CA ALA A 225 -11.59 -17.68 8.84
C ALA A 225 -12.14 -16.84 7.66
N GLU A 226 -12.99 -15.84 7.98
CA GLU A 226 -13.53 -14.90 6.98
C GLU A 226 -12.44 -13.99 6.38
N ARG A 227 -11.48 -13.51 7.20
CA ARG A 227 -10.57 -12.44 6.80
C ARG A 227 -9.21 -12.92 6.32
N THR A 228 -8.77 -14.10 6.70
CA THR A 228 -7.46 -14.65 6.27
C THR A 228 -7.30 -14.62 4.76
N PRO A 229 -8.24 -15.12 3.92
CA PRO A 229 -8.10 -15.06 2.48
C PRO A 229 -8.00 -13.61 1.94
N LEU A 230 -8.69 -12.65 2.60
CA LEU A 230 -8.65 -11.24 2.21
C LEU A 230 -7.32 -10.59 2.59
N TYR A 231 -6.74 -10.95 3.75
CA TYR A 231 -5.40 -10.48 4.12
C TYR A 231 -4.34 -11.06 3.19
N GLU A 232 -4.44 -12.33 2.83
CA GLU A 232 -3.53 -12.98 1.87
C GLU A 232 -3.57 -12.28 0.52
N ALA A 233 -4.76 -12.01 -0.02
CA ALA A 233 -4.91 -11.33 -1.29
C ALA A 233 -4.45 -9.85 -1.28
N ALA A 234 -4.59 -9.17 -0.13
CA ALA A 234 -4.22 -7.76 0.01
C ALA A 234 -2.73 -7.54 0.31
N SER A 235 -2.10 -8.48 1.01
CA SER A 235 -0.73 -8.32 1.47
C SER A 235 0.30 -8.57 0.38
N THR A 236 1.43 -7.91 0.52
CA THR A 236 2.62 -8.15 -0.30
C THR A 236 3.72 -8.83 0.50
N VAL A 237 3.66 -8.71 1.82
CA VAL A 237 4.65 -9.25 2.76
C VAL A 237 3.94 -9.69 4.04
N VAL A 238 4.39 -10.78 4.66
CA VAL A 238 3.83 -11.30 5.92
C VAL A 238 4.85 -11.14 7.05
N LEU A 239 4.41 -10.54 8.16
CA LEU A 239 5.17 -10.42 9.41
C LEU A 239 4.54 -11.31 10.48
N GLU A 240 5.27 -12.35 10.89
CA GLU A 240 4.90 -13.18 12.05
C GLU A 240 5.28 -12.46 13.35
N ASN A 241 4.28 -12.04 14.11
CA ASN A 241 4.46 -11.28 15.37
C ASN A 241 4.28 -12.18 16.61
N TYR A 242 5.22 -13.10 16.81
CA TYR A 242 5.18 -14.07 17.93
C TYR A 242 6.13 -13.74 19.07
N GLY A 243 7.01 -12.77 18.90
CA GLY A 243 8.09 -12.44 19.83
C GLY A 243 7.93 -11.08 20.50
N THR A 244 9.07 -10.47 20.78
CA THR A 244 9.15 -9.10 21.31
C THR A 244 8.84 -8.06 20.24
N LEU A 245 8.46 -6.86 20.67
CA LEU A 245 8.26 -5.73 19.75
C LEU A 245 9.52 -5.44 18.92
N THR A 246 10.69 -5.47 19.56
CA THR A 246 11.95 -5.20 18.88
C THR A 246 12.19 -6.21 17.76
N ALA A 247 12.03 -7.52 18.03
CA ALA A 247 12.21 -8.56 17.02
C ALA A 247 11.22 -8.41 15.85
N ALA A 248 9.96 -8.04 16.13
CA ALA A 248 8.96 -7.80 15.11
C ALA A 248 9.33 -6.60 14.23
N VAL A 249 9.80 -5.51 14.84
CA VAL A 249 10.24 -4.30 14.11
C VAL A 249 11.48 -4.58 13.28
N ASP A 250 12.50 -5.24 13.82
CA ASP A 250 13.72 -5.59 13.07
C ASP A 250 13.38 -6.48 11.86
N LYS A 251 12.46 -7.44 12.03
CA LYS A 251 11.99 -8.27 10.92
C LYS A 251 11.19 -7.45 9.89
N ALA A 252 10.35 -6.52 10.33
CA ALA A 252 9.60 -5.65 9.44
C ALA A 252 10.52 -4.74 8.62
N VAL A 253 11.59 -4.21 9.20
CA VAL A 253 12.64 -3.44 8.49
C VAL A 253 13.31 -4.31 7.42
N GLN A 254 13.76 -5.52 7.78
CA GLN A 254 14.36 -6.45 6.81
C GLN A 254 13.43 -6.77 5.63
N LEU A 255 12.14 -6.98 5.91
CA LEU A 255 11.14 -7.27 4.88
C LEU A 255 10.89 -6.07 3.97
N PHE A 256 10.92 -4.85 4.52
CA PHE A 256 10.80 -3.62 3.75
C PHE A 256 12.02 -3.37 2.87
N GLU A 257 13.23 -3.55 3.40
CA GLU A 257 14.49 -3.36 2.66
C GLU A 257 14.70 -4.41 1.56
N ALA A 258 14.15 -5.60 1.73
CA ALA A 258 14.24 -6.70 0.77
C ALA A 258 13.11 -6.70 -0.27
N ASP A 259 12.18 -5.75 -0.24
CA ASP A 259 11.07 -5.70 -1.19
C ASP A 259 11.58 -5.20 -2.58
N GLU A 260 11.74 -6.15 -3.51
CA GLU A 260 12.24 -5.87 -4.87
C GLU A 260 11.31 -4.94 -5.71
N ARG A 261 10.10 -4.65 -5.20
CA ARG A 261 9.17 -3.71 -5.84
C ARG A 261 9.47 -2.24 -5.48
N LEU A 262 10.38 -2.03 -4.53
CA LEU A 262 10.94 -0.74 -4.12
C LEU A 262 12.36 -0.53 -4.74
#